data_c2d68c35b6a15d2d5c5245441485fdaf
#
_entry.id   c2d68c35b6a15d2d5c5245441485fdaf
#
_cell.length_a   1.000
_cell.length_b   1.000
_cell.length_c   1.000
_cell.angle_alpha   90.00
_cell.angle_beta   90.00
_cell.angle_gamma   90.00
#
_symmetry.space_group_name_H-M   'P 1'
#
loop_
_entity.id
_entity.type
_entity.pdbx_description
1 polymer ?
#
loop_
_entity_poly.entity_id
_entity_poly.type
_entity_poly.pdbx_seq_one_letter_code
_entity_poly.pdbx_strand_id
1 'polypeptide(L)'
;MKKEMIVLLIVAALSFSILNTGSVRAQGENAQPTAKTLIMTLDTSISSLRKGNSDGAKNLIGSAFGDYDDNFSSRVAAVENSLNNKIKNAFTSLAQDPVEENIFALRADVLQAASLIGISLPPLYAYSLFIILGIAVIVSLFATLLNKRMVNWNLVRKNKAEIAKYQKELREAMSKRDMKEVHKLQQRRGEISKLQGEMFTQTFKPTIVYMIPMMAIYLLLFNFYSGWVVAWLPFSIDIPFLGRLVAFGVGLWYFLTSFGFSQIFRKIMIRD
;
A
#
# COMPACT_ATOMS: atom_id res chain seq x y z
N MET A 1 11.98 5.19 25.33
CA MET A 1 10.57 4.84 25.13
C MET A 1 9.66 6.08 25.00
N LYS A 2 9.60 7.00 26.00
CA LYS A 2 8.68 8.16 25.90
C LYS A 2 8.94 9.09 24.72
N LYS A 3 10.20 9.45 24.41
CA LYS A 3 10.50 10.36 23.29
C LYS A 3 10.19 9.77 21.91
N GLU A 4 10.38 8.50 21.72
CA GLU A 4 10.15 7.80 20.44
C GLU A 4 8.66 7.60 20.16
N MET A 5 7.90 7.33 21.22
CA MET A 5 6.44 7.28 21.15
C MET A 5 5.84 8.65 20.83
N ILE A 6 6.45 9.73 21.34
CA ILE A 6 6.07 11.12 21.02
C ILE A 6 6.33 11.43 19.53
N VAL A 7 7.50 11.04 19.00
CA VAL A 7 7.80 11.24 17.57
C VAL A 7 6.78 10.51 16.68
N LEU A 8 6.39 9.32 17.07
CA LEU A 8 5.39 8.52 16.32
C LEU A 8 4.00 9.14 16.41
N LEU A 9 3.61 9.64 17.58
CA LEU A 9 2.38 10.41 17.76
C LEU A 9 2.41 11.72 16.96
N ILE A 10 3.57 12.39 16.87
CA ILE A 10 3.74 13.59 16.05
C ILE A 10 3.63 13.23 14.56
N VAL A 11 4.24 12.13 14.09
CA VAL A 11 4.12 11.67 12.70
C VAL A 11 2.66 11.29 12.39
N ALA A 12 1.99 10.59 13.30
CA ALA A 12 0.56 10.28 13.16
C ALA A 12 -0.31 11.53 13.17
N ALA A 13 -0.01 12.50 14.05
CA ALA A 13 -0.72 13.78 14.13
C ALA A 13 -0.47 14.66 12.89
N LEU A 14 0.77 14.71 12.38
CA LEU A 14 1.11 15.41 11.14
C LEU A 14 0.42 14.75 9.94
N SER A 15 0.42 13.42 9.87
CA SER A 15 -0.33 12.69 8.84
C SER A 15 -1.83 13.00 8.93
N PHE A 16 -2.38 13.03 10.14
CA PHE A 16 -3.79 13.39 10.38
C PHE A 16 -4.08 14.85 10.03
N SER A 17 -3.18 15.78 10.34
CA SER A 17 -3.31 17.19 9.99
C SER A 17 -3.26 17.40 8.47
N ILE A 18 -2.32 16.76 7.77
CA ILE A 18 -2.22 16.82 6.31
C ILE A 18 -3.48 16.25 5.65
N LEU A 19 -4.03 15.18 6.23
CA LEU A 19 -5.25 14.54 5.74
C LEU A 19 -6.51 15.39 6.02
N ASN A 20 -6.51 16.16 7.10
CA ASN A 20 -7.65 17.00 7.51
C ASN A 20 -7.66 18.39 6.85
N THR A 21 -6.52 18.91 6.37
CA THR A 21 -6.47 20.21 5.68
C THR A 21 -7.12 20.18 4.29
N GLY A 22 -7.45 18.98 3.78
CA GLY A 22 -8.22 18.81 2.53
C GLY A 22 -9.71 19.10 2.63
N SER A 23 -10.26 19.32 3.82
CA SER A 23 -11.65 19.77 3.99
C SER A 23 -11.76 21.29 3.82
N VAL A 24 -11.45 21.79 2.62
CA VAL A 24 -11.88 23.13 2.22
C VAL A 24 -13.40 23.10 2.18
N ARG A 25 -14.01 23.97 2.99
CA ARG A 25 -15.42 24.27 2.95
C ARG A 25 -15.86 24.57 1.52
N ALA A 26 -16.44 23.59 0.87
CA ALA A 26 -17.14 23.79 -0.40
C ALA A 26 -18.63 23.63 -0.13
N GLN A 27 -19.40 24.59 -0.61
CA GLN A 27 -20.81 24.40 -0.89
C GLN A 27 -20.93 23.20 -1.86
N GLY A 28 -21.08 22.01 -1.35
CA GLY A 28 -21.07 20.81 -2.15
C GLY A 28 -20.52 19.60 -1.41
N GLU A 29 -20.65 19.56 -0.08
CA GLU A 29 -20.16 18.45 0.75
C GLU A 29 -20.62 17.07 0.26
N ASN A 30 -21.77 17.01 -0.45
CA ASN A 30 -22.29 15.81 -1.09
C ASN A 30 -21.73 15.56 -2.50
N ALA A 31 -21.18 16.57 -3.18
CA ALA A 31 -20.70 16.44 -4.56
C ALA A 31 -19.26 15.91 -4.68
N GLN A 32 -18.39 16.20 -3.72
CA GLN A 32 -17.03 15.66 -3.69
C GLN A 32 -16.97 14.13 -3.54
N PRO A 33 -17.73 13.50 -2.60
CA PRO A 33 -17.82 12.06 -2.54
C PRO A 33 -18.30 11.42 -3.85
N THR A 34 -19.26 12.06 -4.51
CA THR A 34 -19.81 11.59 -5.79
C THR A 34 -18.76 11.68 -6.92
N ALA A 35 -17.97 12.76 -7.01
CA ALA A 35 -16.87 12.87 -7.98
C ALA A 35 -15.80 11.79 -7.75
N LYS A 36 -15.44 11.54 -6.49
CA LYS A 36 -14.52 10.45 -6.13
C LYS A 36 -15.09 9.09 -6.57
N THR A 37 -16.34 8.81 -6.29
CA THR A 37 -17.01 7.55 -6.65
C THR A 37 -17.00 7.35 -8.16
N LEU A 38 -17.35 8.38 -8.92
CA LEU A 38 -17.33 8.35 -10.39
C LEU A 38 -15.94 7.97 -10.93
N ILE A 39 -14.88 8.63 -10.45
CA ILE A 39 -13.50 8.32 -10.85
C ILE A 39 -13.12 6.89 -10.44
N MET A 40 -13.48 6.45 -9.24
CA MET A 40 -13.22 5.08 -8.79
C MET A 40 -13.93 4.03 -9.64
N THR A 41 -15.14 4.32 -10.12
CA THR A 41 -15.89 3.43 -11.03
C THR A 41 -15.18 3.32 -12.37
N LEU A 42 -14.69 4.44 -12.93
CA LEU A 42 -13.87 4.43 -14.14
C LEU A 42 -12.55 3.66 -13.93
N ASP A 43 -11.86 3.85 -12.81
CA ASP A 43 -10.64 3.10 -12.48
C ASP A 43 -10.93 1.58 -12.32
N THR A 44 -12.09 1.23 -11.78
CA THR A 44 -12.53 -0.16 -11.67
C THR A 44 -12.85 -0.75 -13.04
N SER A 45 -13.42 0.04 -13.97
CA SER A 45 -13.68 -0.40 -15.35
C SER A 45 -12.38 -0.70 -16.09
N ILE A 46 -11.34 0.14 -15.94
CA ILE A 46 -9.99 -0.12 -16.49
C ILE A 46 -9.43 -1.44 -15.90
N SER A 47 -9.56 -1.63 -14.59
CA SER A 47 -9.10 -2.85 -13.93
C SER A 47 -9.82 -4.10 -14.46
N SER A 48 -11.13 -4.00 -14.69
CA SER A 48 -11.95 -5.07 -15.28
C SER A 48 -11.47 -5.41 -16.70
N LEU A 49 -11.25 -4.39 -17.52
CA LEU A 49 -10.78 -4.55 -18.90
C LEU A 49 -9.41 -5.25 -18.95
N ARG A 50 -8.46 -4.80 -18.13
CA ARG A 50 -7.12 -5.43 -18.01
C ARG A 50 -7.18 -6.88 -17.54
N LYS A 51 -8.20 -7.24 -16.78
CA LYS A 51 -8.45 -8.64 -16.34
C LYS A 51 -9.14 -9.49 -17.42
N GLY A 52 -9.49 -8.90 -18.57
CA GLY A 52 -10.19 -9.58 -19.66
C GLY A 52 -11.71 -9.64 -19.50
N ASN A 53 -12.27 -8.91 -18.52
CA ASN A 53 -13.71 -8.83 -18.30
C ASN A 53 -14.29 -7.58 -18.97
N SER A 54 -14.49 -7.65 -20.28
CA SER A 54 -15.03 -6.55 -21.10
C SER A 54 -16.48 -6.21 -20.72
N ASP A 55 -17.33 -7.20 -20.45
CA ASP A 55 -18.73 -6.97 -20.08
C ASP A 55 -18.84 -6.30 -18.71
N GLY A 56 -18.00 -6.71 -17.76
CA GLY A 56 -17.88 -6.02 -16.48
C GLY A 56 -17.44 -4.56 -16.63
N ALA A 57 -16.51 -4.29 -17.55
CA ALA A 57 -16.09 -2.91 -17.85
C ALA A 57 -17.23 -2.08 -18.44
N LYS A 58 -18.00 -2.62 -19.41
CA LYS A 58 -19.17 -1.96 -19.99
C LYS A 58 -20.23 -1.60 -18.96
N ASN A 59 -20.54 -2.53 -18.07
CA ASN A 59 -21.53 -2.30 -17.01
C ASN A 59 -21.09 -1.19 -16.05
N LEU A 60 -19.79 -1.15 -15.68
CA LEU A 60 -19.23 -0.10 -14.83
C LEU A 60 -19.24 1.26 -15.53
N ILE A 61 -18.92 1.31 -16.84
CA ILE A 61 -18.99 2.54 -17.64
C ILE A 61 -20.43 3.05 -17.72
N GLY A 62 -21.41 2.15 -17.93
CA GLY A 62 -22.82 2.50 -17.91
C GLY A 62 -23.30 3.08 -16.58
N SER A 63 -22.87 2.46 -15.45
CA SER A 63 -23.15 2.99 -14.12
C SER A 63 -22.50 4.37 -13.91
N ALA A 64 -21.23 4.54 -14.31
CA ALA A 64 -20.54 5.81 -14.24
C ALA A 64 -21.22 6.89 -15.10
N PHE A 65 -21.79 6.53 -16.25
CA PHE A 65 -22.55 7.45 -17.08
C PHE A 65 -23.83 7.92 -16.38
N GLY A 66 -24.59 7.03 -15.75
CA GLY A 66 -25.75 7.41 -14.95
C GLY A 66 -25.38 8.38 -13.82
N ASP A 67 -24.34 8.07 -13.05
CA ASP A 67 -23.84 8.96 -11.98
C ASP A 67 -23.41 10.34 -12.52
N TYR A 68 -22.77 10.39 -13.69
CA TYR A 68 -22.38 11.62 -14.34
C TYR A 68 -23.60 12.43 -14.81
N ASP A 69 -24.53 11.79 -15.46
CA ASP A 69 -25.71 12.46 -16.03
C ASP A 69 -26.58 13.06 -14.94
N ASP A 70 -26.82 12.32 -13.87
CA ASP A 70 -27.65 12.74 -12.74
C ASP A 70 -27.02 13.86 -11.91
N ASN A 71 -25.70 13.86 -11.69
CA ASN A 71 -25.06 14.71 -10.69
C ASN A 71 -24.19 15.84 -11.30
N PHE A 72 -23.73 15.71 -12.54
CA PHE A 72 -22.74 16.62 -13.12
C PHE A 72 -23.17 17.25 -14.43
N SER A 73 -23.83 16.53 -15.31
CA SER A 73 -24.08 16.89 -16.71
C SER A 73 -24.71 18.28 -16.86
N SER A 74 -25.78 18.57 -16.12
CA SER A 74 -26.48 19.87 -16.20
C SER A 74 -25.59 21.04 -15.78
N ARG A 75 -24.78 20.86 -14.73
CA ARG A 75 -23.86 21.87 -14.20
C ARG A 75 -22.69 22.11 -15.14
N VAL A 76 -22.14 21.05 -15.73
CA VAL A 76 -21.05 21.15 -16.71
C VAL A 76 -21.55 21.78 -17.97
N ALA A 77 -22.75 21.43 -18.47
CA ALA A 77 -23.34 22.02 -19.66
C ALA A 77 -23.57 23.55 -19.52
N ALA A 78 -23.92 24.02 -18.32
CA ALA A 78 -24.11 25.43 -18.04
C ALA A 78 -22.79 26.24 -18.10
N VAL A 79 -21.63 25.61 -17.84
CA VAL A 79 -20.31 26.26 -17.88
C VAL A 79 -19.63 26.04 -19.24
N GLU A 80 -19.60 24.78 -19.69
CA GLU A 80 -18.92 24.38 -20.93
C GLU A 80 -19.66 23.21 -21.60
N ASN A 81 -20.64 23.56 -22.46
CA ASN A 81 -21.49 22.58 -23.14
C ASN A 81 -20.69 21.66 -24.10
N SER A 82 -19.63 22.19 -24.72
CA SER A 82 -18.76 21.40 -25.61
C SER A 82 -18.10 20.22 -24.86
N LEU A 83 -17.57 20.46 -23.67
CA LEU A 83 -16.97 19.44 -22.83
C LEU A 83 -18.02 18.43 -22.33
N ASN A 84 -19.21 18.92 -21.94
CA ASN A 84 -20.30 18.03 -21.54
C ASN A 84 -20.69 17.05 -22.65
N ASN A 85 -20.84 17.55 -23.88
CA ASN A 85 -21.15 16.71 -25.04
C ASN A 85 -20.02 15.73 -25.36
N LYS A 86 -18.76 16.16 -25.26
CA LYS A 86 -17.60 15.28 -25.43
C LYS A 86 -17.63 14.13 -24.45
N ILE A 87 -17.88 14.40 -23.16
CA ILE A 87 -17.96 13.40 -22.10
C ILE A 87 -19.10 12.42 -22.37
N LYS A 88 -20.31 12.91 -22.69
CA LYS A 88 -21.45 12.05 -23.01
C LYS A 88 -21.20 11.11 -24.19
N ASN A 89 -20.62 11.67 -25.26
CA ASN A 89 -20.25 10.87 -26.44
C ASN A 89 -19.20 9.82 -26.12
N ALA A 90 -18.21 10.17 -25.29
CA ALA A 90 -17.19 9.21 -24.84
C ALA A 90 -17.80 8.08 -24.00
N PHE A 91 -18.70 8.36 -23.07
CA PHE A 91 -19.42 7.34 -22.31
C PHE A 91 -20.23 6.40 -23.23
N THR A 92 -20.97 6.97 -24.21
CA THR A 92 -21.78 6.20 -25.14
C THR A 92 -20.93 5.27 -26.02
N SER A 93 -19.80 5.78 -26.53
CA SER A 93 -18.84 4.99 -27.32
C SER A 93 -18.21 3.86 -26.48
N LEU A 94 -17.75 4.17 -25.29
CA LEU A 94 -17.09 3.22 -24.41
C LEU A 94 -18.03 2.15 -23.83
N ALA A 95 -19.32 2.45 -23.70
CA ALA A 95 -20.32 1.45 -23.32
C ALA A 95 -20.49 0.36 -24.40
N GLN A 96 -20.20 0.69 -25.67
CA GLN A 96 -20.23 -0.28 -26.78
C GLN A 96 -18.89 -1.01 -26.91
N ASP A 97 -17.79 -0.27 -26.95
CA ASP A 97 -16.43 -0.79 -27.11
C ASP A 97 -15.46 -0.13 -26.10
N PRO A 98 -15.21 -0.76 -24.93
CA PRO A 98 -14.37 -0.20 -23.91
C PRO A 98 -12.88 -0.33 -24.30
N VAL A 99 -12.28 0.78 -24.69
CA VAL A 99 -10.84 0.89 -24.96
C VAL A 99 -10.16 1.59 -23.79
N GLU A 100 -9.11 0.99 -23.25
CA GLU A 100 -8.42 1.46 -22.04
C GLU A 100 -7.96 2.93 -22.15
N GLU A 101 -7.30 3.30 -23.26
CA GLU A 101 -6.80 4.64 -23.51
C GLU A 101 -7.93 5.68 -23.49
N ASN A 102 -9.06 5.33 -24.08
CA ASN A 102 -10.24 6.20 -24.14
C ASN A 102 -10.91 6.35 -22.75
N ILE A 103 -10.85 5.32 -21.90
CA ILE A 103 -11.34 5.42 -20.51
C ILE A 103 -10.42 6.36 -19.69
N PHE A 104 -9.10 6.31 -19.89
CA PHE A 104 -8.20 7.28 -19.27
C PHE A 104 -8.45 8.70 -19.75
N ALA A 105 -8.71 8.89 -21.05
CA ALA A 105 -9.07 10.19 -21.61
C ALA A 105 -10.39 10.70 -21.01
N LEU A 106 -11.42 9.87 -20.96
CA LEU A 106 -12.70 10.19 -20.32
C LEU A 106 -12.52 10.57 -18.85
N ARG A 107 -11.70 9.83 -18.11
CA ARG A 107 -11.38 10.12 -16.71
C ARG A 107 -10.76 11.51 -16.55
N ALA A 108 -9.86 11.90 -17.45
CA ALA A 108 -9.25 13.23 -17.46
C ALA A 108 -10.29 14.32 -17.76
N ASP A 109 -11.16 14.11 -18.75
CA ASP A 109 -12.23 15.03 -19.11
C ASP A 109 -13.23 15.22 -17.95
N VAL A 110 -13.58 14.14 -17.24
CA VAL A 110 -14.45 14.19 -16.05
C VAL A 110 -13.79 14.97 -14.90
N LEU A 111 -12.49 14.80 -14.68
CA LEU A 111 -11.73 15.57 -13.68
C LEU A 111 -11.70 17.06 -14.05
N GLN A 112 -11.50 17.40 -15.32
CA GLN A 112 -11.55 18.77 -15.82
C GLN A 112 -12.95 19.37 -15.60
N ALA A 113 -14.00 18.66 -16.00
CA ALA A 113 -15.38 19.09 -15.82
C ALA A 113 -15.74 19.34 -14.35
N ALA A 114 -15.33 18.42 -13.45
CA ALA A 114 -15.52 18.58 -12.01
C ALA A 114 -14.84 19.86 -11.50
N SER A 115 -13.60 20.11 -11.94
CA SER A 115 -12.85 21.32 -11.57
C SER A 115 -13.54 22.62 -12.04
N LEU A 116 -14.09 22.63 -13.27
CA LEU A 116 -14.79 23.77 -13.83
C LEU A 116 -16.07 24.14 -13.05
N ILE A 117 -16.75 23.16 -12.50
CA ILE A 117 -17.96 23.39 -11.67
C ILE A 117 -17.63 23.57 -10.17
N GLY A 118 -16.35 23.82 -9.85
CA GLY A 118 -15.90 24.07 -8.48
C GLY A 118 -15.77 22.82 -7.60
N ILE A 119 -15.80 21.62 -8.18
CA ILE A 119 -15.57 20.34 -7.48
C ILE A 119 -14.18 19.85 -7.85
N SER A 120 -13.22 20.01 -6.96
CA SER A 120 -11.88 19.45 -7.12
C SER A 120 -11.64 18.34 -6.14
N LEU A 121 -11.06 17.24 -6.60
CA LEU A 121 -10.57 16.22 -5.68
C LEU A 121 -9.36 16.78 -4.91
N PRO A 122 -9.26 16.51 -3.59
CA PRO A 122 -8.11 16.95 -2.82
C PRO A 122 -6.79 16.50 -3.46
N PRO A 123 -5.72 17.32 -3.41
CA PRO A 123 -4.38 16.95 -3.93
C PRO A 123 -3.88 15.60 -3.40
N LEU A 124 -4.34 15.20 -2.21
CA LEU A 124 -4.08 13.89 -1.60
C LEU A 124 -4.46 12.72 -2.51
N TYR A 125 -5.52 12.84 -3.30
CA TYR A 125 -5.91 11.77 -4.22
C TYR A 125 -5.05 11.78 -5.48
N ALA A 126 -4.76 12.96 -6.03
CA ALA A 126 -3.93 13.10 -7.23
C ALA A 126 -2.49 12.61 -6.99
N TYR A 127 -1.93 12.92 -5.83
CA TYR A 127 -0.56 12.56 -5.45
C TYR A 127 -0.48 11.37 -4.47
N SER A 128 -1.53 10.54 -4.41
CA SER A 128 -1.65 9.41 -3.48
C SER A 128 -0.43 8.49 -3.49
N LEU A 129 0.13 8.20 -4.67
CA LEU A 129 1.33 7.39 -4.83
C LEU A 129 2.51 7.93 -4.02
N PHE A 130 2.82 9.22 -4.17
CA PHE A 130 3.96 9.86 -3.50
C PHE A 130 3.70 10.10 -2.02
N ILE A 131 2.48 10.42 -1.64
CA ILE A 131 2.10 10.64 -0.24
C ILE A 131 2.22 9.34 0.56
N ILE A 132 1.65 8.25 0.05
CA ILE A 132 1.74 6.95 0.71
C ILE A 132 3.20 6.45 0.73
N LEU A 133 3.96 6.66 -0.35
CA LEU A 133 5.39 6.38 -0.40
C LEU A 133 6.16 7.13 0.69
N GLY A 134 5.96 8.44 0.81
CA GLY A 134 6.62 9.27 1.82
C GLY A 134 6.30 8.82 3.24
N ILE A 135 5.03 8.54 3.54
CA ILE A 135 4.61 8.00 4.83
C ILE A 135 5.26 6.63 5.09
N ALA A 136 5.28 5.75 4.09
CA ALA A 136 5.89 4.42 4.21
C ALA A 136 7.41 4.51 4.48
N VAL A 137 8.11 5.44 3.84
CA VAL A 137 9.54 5.71 4.09
C VAL A 137 9.78 6.15 5.52
N ILE A 138 9.01 7.12 6.01
CA ILE A 138 9.13 7.64 7.39
C ILE A 138 8.86 6.52 8.41
N VAL A 139 7.79 5.76 8.21
CA VAL A 139 7.43 4.64 9.09
C VAL A 139 8.50 3.57 9.09
N SER A 140 9.05 3.23 7.92
CA SER A 140 10.12 2.23 7.78
C SER A 140 11.43 2.68 8.44
N LEU A 141 11.79 3.94 8.29
CA LEU A 141 12.96 4.52 8.97
C LEU A 141 12.80 4.45 10.49
N PHE A 142 11.63 4.86 11.00
CA PHE A 142 11.34 4.80 12.42
C PHE A 142 11.35 3.36 12.96
N ALA A 143 10.72 2.42 12.28
CA ALA A 143 10.75 1.00 12.65
C ALA A 143 12.19 0.46 12.70
N THR A 144 13.05 0.86 11.75
CA THR A 144 14.46 0.45 11.73
C THR A 144 15.26 1.05 12.89
N LEU A 145 15.01 2.32 13.23
CA LEU A 145 15.63 2.96 14.40
C LEU A 145 15.24 2.28 15.71
N LEU A 146 13.95 1.92 15.87
CA LEU A 146 13.48 1.14 17.01
C LEU A 146 14.17 -0.23 17.08
N ASN A 147 14.22 -0.95 15.96
CA ASN A 147 14.93 -2.23 15.88
C ASN A 147 16.41 -2.10 16.29
N LYS A 148 17.11 -1.08 15.77
CA LYS A 148 18.52 -0.83 16.11
C LYS A 148 18.72 -0.60 17.61
N ARG A 149 17.78 0.09 18.25
CA ARG A 149 17.89 0.47 19.67
C ARG A 149 17.42 -0.60 20.64
N MET A 150 16.38 -1.37 20.26
CA MET A 150 15.75 -2.34 21.15
C MET A 150 16.39 -3.73 21.08
N VAL A 151 17.00 -4.09 19.96
CA VAL A 151 17.61 -5.40 19.75
C VAL A 151 19.06 -5.37 20.20
N ASN A 152 19.43 -6.35 21.05
CA ASN A 152 20.83 -6.58 21.35
C ASN A 152 21.50 -7.37 20.20
N TRP A 153 21.97 -6.63 19.19
CA TRP A 153 22.57 -7.21 17.99
C TRP A 153 23.83 -8.04 18.26
N ASN A 154 24.58 -7.72 19.33
CA ASN A 154 25.75 -8.49 19.72
C ASN A 154 25.34 -9.88 20.19
N LEU A 155 24.28 -9.99 21.01
CA LEU A 155 23.73 -11.27 21.44
C LEU A 155 23.18 -12.05 20.25
N VAL A 156 22.42 -11.40 19.36
CA VAL A 156 21.87 -12.04 18.16
C VAL A 156 22.98 -12.61 17.28
N ARG A 157 24.05 -11.85 17.03
CA ARG A 157 25.22 -12.32 16.25
C ARG A 157 25.94 -13.49 16.91
N LYS A 158 26.16 -13.40 18.22
CA LYS A 158 26.80 -14.49 19.00
C LYS A 158 25.97 -15.78 18.88
N ASN A 159 24.67 -15.70 19.16
CA ASN A 159 23.80 -16.86 19.09
C ASN A 159 23.71 -17.43 17.67
N LYS A 160 23.63 -16.56 16.64
CA LYS A 160 23.64 -16.97 15.22
C LYS A 160 24.92 -17.71 14.84
N ALA A 161 26.10 -17.23 15.30
CA ALA A 161 27.37 -17.90 15.04
C ALA A 161 27.45 -19.26 15.71
N GLU A 162 26.95 -19.39 16.95
CA GLU A 162 26.95 -20.66 17.69
C GLU A 162 26.00 -21.67 17.07
N ILE A 163 24.81 -21.24 16.65
CA ILE A 163 23.87 -22.09 15.92
C ILE A 163 24.47 -22.56 14.60
N ALA A 164 25.11 -21.67 13.83
CA ALA A 164 25.76 -22.01 12.57
C ALA A 164 26.91 -23.01 12.77
N LYS A 165 27.72 -22.83 13.81
CA LYS A 165 28.80 -23.77 14.21
C LYS A 165 28.24 -25.14 14.51
N TYR A 166 27.22 -25.22 15.36
CA TYR A 166 26.54 -26.47 15.69
C TYR A 166 25.99 -27.19 14.44
N GLN A 167 25.32 -26.44 13.54
CA GLN A 167 24.79 -27.01 12.30
C GLN A 167 25.89 -27.56 11.39
N LYS A 168 27.04 -26.89 11.35
CA LYS A 168 28.21 -27.34 10.58
C LYS A 168 28.78 -28.62 11.18
N GLU A 169 29.05 -28.64 12.49
CA GLU A 169 29.57 -29.79 13.22
C GLU A 169 28.63 -31.00 13.05
N LEU A 170 27.32 -30.82 13.20
CA LEU A 170 26.33 -31.86 13.01
C LEU A 170 26.36 -32.44 11.58
N ARG A 171 26.44 -31.58 10.58
CA ARG A 171 26.53 -31.99 9.17
C ARG A 171 27.80 -32.75 8.87
N GLU A 172 28.94 -32.34 9.43
CA GLU A 172 30.23 -33.01 9.27
C GLU A 172 30.25 -34.39 9.95
N ALA A 173 29.71 -34.48 11.18
CA ALA A 173 29.59 -35.76 11.89
C ALA A 173 28.69 -36.75 11.14
N MET A 174 27.55 -36.26 10.60
CA MET A 174 26.65 -37.09 9.79
C MET A 174 27.31 -37.55 8.48
N SER A 175 28.07 -36.69 7.81
CA SER A 175 28.80 -37.03 6.59
C SER A 175 29.88 -38.08 6.83
N LYS A 176 30.58 -37.99 7.96
CA LYS A 176 31.59 -38.96 8.39
C LYS A 176 31.03 -40.24 9.01
N ARG A 177 29.68 -40.33 9.16
CA ARG A 177 28.98 -41.43 9.86
C ARG A 177 29.47 -41.66 11.29
N ASP A 178 29.97 -40.62 11.96
CA ASP A 178 30.40 -40.67 13.34
C ASP A 178 29.18 -40.58 14.29
N MET A 179 28.60 -41.76 14.57
CA MET A 179 27.37 -41.83 15.38
C MET A 179 27.62 -41.40 16.82
N LYS A 180 28.84 -41.51 17.35
CA LYS A 180 29.17 -41.05 18.70
C LYS A 180 29.12 -39.53 18.80
N GLU A 181 29.73 -38.84 17.85
CA GLU A 181 29.72 -37.39 17.82
C GLU A 181 28.30 -36.84 17.46
N VAL A 182 27.56 -37.54 16.58
CA VAL A 182 26.16 -37.19 16.31
C VAL A 182 25.33 -37.28 17.61
N HIS A 183 25.46 -38.34 18.39
CA HIS A 183 24.71 -38.47 19.64
C HIS A 183 25.06 -37.38 20.65
N LYS A 184 26.33 -37.06 20.82
CA LYS A 184 26.80 -35.97 21.67
C LYS A 184 26.26 -34.60 21.24
N LEU A 185 26.25 -34.31 19.95
CA LEU A 185 25.66 -33.07 19.40
C LEU A 185 24.14 -33.06 19.61
N GLN A 186 23.46 -34.19 19.47
CA GLN A 186 22.02 -34.26 19.75
C GLN A 186 21.68 -33.93 21.21
N GLN A 187 22.53 -34.28 22.18
CA GLN A 187 22.32 -33.88 23.58
C GLN A 187 22.35 -32.36 23.76
N ARG A 188 23.13 -31.63 22.93
CA ARG A 188 23.18 -30.17 22.96
C ARG A 188 22.01 -29.50 22.23
N ARG A 189 21.10 -30.26 21.61
CA ARG A 189 19.96 -29.70 20.86
C ARG A 189 19.06 -28.80 21.71
N GLY A 190 18.90 -29.12 23.01
CA GLY A 190 18.13 -28.29 23.93
C GLY A 190 18.72 -26.91 24.15
N GLU A 191 20.07 -26.83 24.27
CA GLU A 191 20.79 -25.54 24.38
C GLU A 191 20.63 -24.70 23.11
N ILE A 192 20.78 -25.34 21.96
CA ILE A 192 20.62 -24.65 20.66
C ILE A 192 19.19 -24.15 20.47
N SER A 193 18.19 -24.92 20.85
CA SER A 193 16.79 -24.50 20.83
C SER A 193 16.54 -23.25 21.72
N LYS A 194 17.20 -23.22 22.90
CA LYS A 194 17.16 -22.07 23.80
C LYS A 194 17.78 -20.81 23.15
N LEU A 195 18.95 -20.94 22.52
CA LEU A 195 19.59 -19.84 21.79
C LEU A 195 18.70 -19.32 20.64
N GLN A 196 18.03 -20.22 19.91
CA GLN A 196 17.07 -19.84 18.87
C GLN A 196 15.87 -19.07 19.45
N GLY A 197 15.34 -19.54 20.59
CA GLY A 197 14.26 -18.86 21.30
C GLY A 197 14.63 -17.45 21.77
N GLU A 198 15.85 -17.31 22.35
CA GLU A 198 16.38 -16.01 22.76
C GLU A 198 16.53 -15.06 21.56
N MET A 199 17.08 -15.55 20.45
CA MET A 199 17.26 -14.78 19.23
C MET A 199 15.91 -14.34 18.65
N PHE A 200 14.92 -15.24 18.63
CA PHE A 200 13.56 -14.92 18.20
C PHE A 200 12.94 -13.83 19.09
N THR A 201 13.01 -13.99 20.41
CA THR A 201 12.47 -13.03 21.37
C THR A 201 13.10 -11.66 21.20
N GLN A 202 14.43 -11.58 21.03
CA GLN A 202 15.13 -10.33 20.80
C GLN A 202 14.70 -9.61 19.51
N THR A 203 14.50 -10.37 18.43
CA THR A 203 14.13 -9.79 17.12
C THR A 203 12.64 -9.51 17.00
N PHE A 204 11.78 -10.26 17.70
CA PHE A 204 10.33 -10.14 17.64
C PHE A 204 9.77 -9.05 18.57
N LYS A 205 10.40 -8.82 19.72
CA LYS A 205 9.97 -7.81 20.70
C LYS A 205 9.77 -6.40 20.11
N PRO A 206 10.69 -5.82 19.33
CA PRO A 206 10.47 -4.51 18.71
C PRO A 206 9.36 -4.56 17.64
N THR A 207 9.18 -5.70 16.96
CA THR A 207 8.11 -5.86 15.95
C THR A 207 6.74 -5.61 16.56
N ILE A 208 6.46 -6.17 17.73
CA ILE A 208 5.19 -5.94 18.44
C ILE A 208 5.03 -4.45 18.79
N VAL A 209 6.11 -3.80 19.23
CA VAL A 209 6.06 -2.40 19.67
C VAL A 209 5.71 -1.45 18.50
N TYR A 210 6.26 -1.66 17.31
CA TYR A 210 5.98 -0.78 16.18
C TYR A 210 4.77 -1.23 15.34
N MET A 211 4.29 -2.46 15.49
CA MET A 211 3.13 -2.98 14.77
C MET A 211 1.87 -2.16 15.08
N ILE A 212 1.67 -1.78 16.35
CA ILE A 212 0.49 -0.99 16.76
C ILE A 212 0.42 0.36 16.01
N PRO A 213 1.45 1.24 16.08
CA PRO A 213 1.41 2.51 15.37
C PRO A 213 1.40 2.34 13.84
N MET A 214 2.08 1.32 13.30
CA MET A 214 2.06 1.02 11.87
C MET A 214 0.63 0.65 11.41
N MET A 215 -0.08 -0.15 12.21
CA MET A 215 -1.47 -0.52 11.94
C MET A 215 -2.39 0.70 12.03
N ALA A 216 -2.20 1.59 13.00
CA ALA A 216 -2.98 2.81 13.13
C ALA A 216 -2.83 3.72 11.90
N ILE A 217 -1.60 3.92 11.42
CA ILE A 217 -1.33 4.67 10.19
C ILE A 217 -1.94 3.98 8.97
N TYR A 218 -1.83 2.65 8.89
CA TYR A 218 -2.45 1.88 7.80
C TYR A 218 -3.98 2.06 7.78
N LEU A 219 -4.66 1.92 8.92
CA LEU A 219 -6.11 2.08 9.01
C LEU A 219 -6.54 3.51 8.63
N LEU A 220 -5.76 4.51 9.02
CA LEU A 220 -6.01 5.89 8.65
C LEU A 220 -5.89 6.08 7.12
N LEU A 221 -4.80 5.60 6.51
CA LEU A 221 -4.62 5.63 5.06
C LEU A 221 -5.71 4.85 4.34
N PHE A 222 -6.09 3.68 4.85
CA PHE A 222 -7.14 2.86 4.29
C PHE A 222 -8.49 3.58 4.30
N ASN A 223 -8.83 4.28 5.40
CA ASN A 223 -10.07 5.05 5.47
C ASN A 223 -10.15 6.15 4.39
N PHE A 224 -9.01 6.82 4.09
CA PHE A 224 -8.96 7.87 3.07
C PHE A 224 -8.94 7.33 1.63
N TYR A 225 -8.15 6.29 1.38
CA TYR A 225 -7.84 5.79 0.04
C TYR A 225 -8.53 4.47 -0.29
N SER A 226 -9.46 3.98 0.54
CA SER A 226 -10.21 2.76 0.24
C SER A 226 -10.90 2.87 -1.12
N GLY A 227 -10.73 1.84 -1.96
CA GLY A 227 -11.23 1.80 -3.32
C GLY A 227 -10.44 2.63 -4.35
N TRP A 228 -9.52 3.50 -3.91
CA TRP A 228 -8.70 4.32 -4.81
C TRP A 228 -7.54 3.51 -5.41
N VAL A 229 -7.35 3.63 -6.72
CA VAL A 229 -6.15 3.10 -7.39
C VAL A 229 -4.99 4.06 -7.12
N VAL A 230 -3.98 3.59 -6.40
CA VAL A 230 -2.80 4.38 -6.03
C VAL A 230 -1.74 4.36 -7.12
N ALA A 231 -1.52 3.19 -7.72
CA ALA A 231 -0.53 3.02 -8.78
C ALA A 231 -1.02 1.99 -9.81
N TRP A 232 -0.86 2.32 -11.07
CA TRP A 232 -1.10 1.41 -12.18
C TRP A 232 0.14 0.62 -12.51
N LEU A 233 -0.01 -0.68 -12.74
CA LEU A 233 1.07 -1.51 -13.26
C LEU A 233 1.14 -1.38 -14.79
N PRO A 234 2.35 -1.32 -15.38
CA PRO A 234 2.50 -1.30 -16.83
C PRO A 234 2.18 -2.66 -17.48
N PHE A 235 2.07 -3.71 -16.67
CA PHE A 235 1.73 -5.07 -17.07
C PHE A 235 0.89 -5.76 -15.99
N SER A 236 0.16 -6.81 -16.36
CA SER A 236 -0.57 -7.62 -15.39
C SER A 236 0.33 -8.70 -14.78
N ILE A 237 0.19 -8.92 -13.47
CA ILE A 237 0.89 -9.98 -12.73
C ILE A 237 -0.15 -10.99 -12.27
N ASP A 238 -0.03 -12.25 -12.73
CA ASP A 238 -0.88 -13.33 -12.26
C ASP A 238 -0.30 -13.91 -10.97
N ILE A 239 -0.98 -13.68 -9.85
CA ILE A 239 -0.57 -14.17 -8.54
C ILE A 239 -1.44 -15.37 -8.19
N PRO A 240 -0.86 -16.56 -7.92
CA PRO A 240 -1.62 -17.70 -7.43
C PRO A 240 -2.48 -17.29 -6.22
N PHE A 241 -3.75 -17.71 -6.20
CA PHE A 241 -4.77 -17.42 -5.18
C PHE A 241 -5.29 -15.97 -5.10
N LEU A 242 -4.57 -14.96 -5.62
CA LEU A 242 -5.02 -13.55 -5.63
C LEU A 242 -5.54 -13.09 -7.00
N GLY A 243 -5.30 -13.91 -8.06
CA GLY A 243 -5.72 -13.59 -9.42
C GLY A 243 -4.81 -12.56 -10.10
N ARG A 244 -5.33 -11.95 -11.16
CA ARG A 244 -4.59 -11.00 -12.00
C ARG A 244 -4.53 -9.62 -11.33
N LEU A 245 -3.32 -9.19 -10.98
CA LEU A 245 -3.02 -7.88 -10.41
C LEU A 245 -2.67 -6.90 -11.53
N VAL A 246 -3.40 -5.79 -11.62
CA VAL A 246 -3.24 -4.76 -12.67
C VAL A 246 -2.97 -3.37 -12.09
N ALA A 247 -3.22 -3.21 -10.79
CA ALA A 247 -3.05 -1.95 -10.09
C ALA A 247 -2.84 -2.19 -8.59
N PHE A 248 -2.22 -1.24 -7.93
CA PHE A 248 -2.06 -1.24 -6.48
C PHE A 248 -3.07 -0.30 -5.83
N GLY A 249 -3.88 -0.83 -4.93
CA GLY A 249 -4.60 -0.05 -3.93
C GLY A 249 -3.68 0.34 -2.76
N VAL A 250 -4.21 1.13 -1.84
CA VAL A 250 -3.48 1.65 -0.68
C VAL A 250 -2.79 0.57 0.14
N GLY A 251 -3.47 -0.55 0.40
CA GLY A 251 -2.94 -1.62 1.25
C GLY A 251 -1.68 -2.25 0.69
N LEU A 252 -1.74 -2.69 -0.56
CA LEU A 252 -0.63 -3.38 -1.22
C LEU A 252 0.53 -2.41 -1.49
N TRP A 253 0.24 -1.17 -1.91
CA TRP A 253 1.28 -0.15 -2.13
C TRP A 253 2.02 0.21 -0.84
N TYR A 254 1.28 0.48 0.25
CA TYR A 254 1.87 0.77 1.56
C TYR A 254 2.71 -0.40 2.09
N PHE A 255 2.20 -1.63 1.96
CA PHE A 255 2.93 -2.83 2.40
C PHE A 255 4.24 -3.01 1.63
N LEU A 256 4.20 -2.99 0.29
CA LEU A 256 5.38 -3.20 -0.55
C LEU A 256 6.44 -2.12 -0.32
N THR A 257 6.03 -0.85 -0.25
CA THR A 257 6.94 0.26 -0.02
C THR A 257 7.53 0.22 1.39
N SER A 258 6.70 -0.01 2.42
CA SER A 258 7.18 -0.12 3.80
C SER A 258 8.14 -1.28 3.98
N PHE A 259 7.82 -2.45 3.42
CA PHE A 259 8.68 -3.63 3.47
C PHE A 259 10.00 -3.39 2.73
N GLY A 260 9.95 -2.87 1.51
CA GLY A 260 11.14 -2.58 0.70
C GLY A 260 12.10 -1.61 1.40
N PHE A 261 11.58 -0.48 1.86
CA PHE A 261 12.40 0.51 2.57
C PHE A 261 12.91 0.00 3.92
N SER A 262 12.14 -0.82 4.63
CA SER A 262 12.63 -1.46 5.86
C SER A 262 13.87 -2.33 5.60
N GLN A 263 13.91 -3.08 4.50
CA GLN A 263 15.09 -3.89 4.14
C GLN A 263 16.30 -3.01 3.78
N ILE A 264 16.06 -1.93 3.03
CA ILE A 264 17.12 -0.98 2.64
C ILE A 264 17.70 -0.32 3.91
N PHE A 265 16.87 0.26 4.77
CA PHE A 265 17.33 0.92 6.01
C PHE A 265 17.99 -0.06 6.96
N ARG A 266 17.46 -1.28 7.07
CA ARG A 266 18.10 -2.33 7.87
C ARG A 266 19.53 -2.63 7.40
N LYS A 267 19.73 -2.80 6.09
CA LYS A 267 21.06 -3.05 5.51
C LYS A 267 22.04 -1.88 5.74
N ILE A 268 21.54 -0.63 5.69
CA ILE A 268 22.37 0.57 5.86
C ILE A 268 22.70 0.81 7.35
N MET A 269 21.71 0.66 8.23
CA MET A 269 21.80 1.11 9.63
C MET A 269 22.20 0.01 10.60
N ILE A 270 21.92 -1.24 10.28
CA ILE A 270 22.25 -2.42 11.08
C ILE A 270 23.24 -3.22 10.25
N ARG A 271 24.54 -2.86 10.37
CA ARG A 271 25.61 -3.66 9.75
C ARG A 271 25.63 -5.05 10.40
N ASP A 272 25.49 -6.07 9.59
CA ASP A 272 25.67 -7.49 9.99
C ASP A 272 27.14 -7.80 10.30
#